data_05e106e55c8fc61503efe8a29efd347d
#
_entry.id   05e106e55c8fc61503efe8a29efd347d
#
_cell.length_a   1.000
_cell.length_b   1.000
_cell.length_c   1.000
_cell.angle_alpha   90.00
_cell.angle_beta   90.00
_cell.angle_gamma   90.00
#
_symmetry.space_group_name_H-M   'P 1'
#
loop_
_entity.id
_entity.type
_entity.pdbx_description
1 polymer ?
#
loop_
_entity_poly.entity_id
_entity_poly.type
_entity_poly.pdbx_seq_one_letter_code
_entity_poly.pdbx_strand_id
1 'polypeptide(L)'
;MLELINVCASYHQAPVVQGVSMRIETAETVALIGPNGAGKSTLLGALSGTVPRRSGQAMLDGVDLMALPSHAIVALGVVQVPEGRHVFAPMTVQDNLLLGSVALAQRSRFLQQRFDAVSALFPRLAQRRQQLAGTLSGGEQQMVAIGRALMSQPRVLLLDEPFLGLAPIVVEEIRHALNILRQDGMTMILVEQKLDIALPFTSRTHVMIKGQLALVQDSAQLMESPDLAQLYFRLSQPLS
;
A
#
# COMPACT_ATOMS: atom_id res chain seq x y z
N MET A 1 13.13 -0.96 9.51
CA MET A 1 13.30 -2.11 8.61
C MET A 1 12.13 -3.08 8.81
N LEU A 2 11.54 -3.57 7.73
CA LEU A 2 10.49 -4.60 7.75
C LEU A 2 11.04 -5.88 7.09
N GLU A 3 10.99 -7.00 7.82
CA GLU A 3 11.49 -8.29 7.36
C GLU A 3 10.42 -9.37 7.46
N LEU A 4 10.15 -10.06 6.36
CA LEU A 4 9.23 -11.18 6.26
C LEU A 4 10.03 -12.48 6.17
N ILE A 5 9.66 -13.48 6.98
CA ILE A 5 10.32 -14.78 7.02
C ILE A 5 9.25 -15.86 6.92
N ASN A 6 9.23 -16.57 5.78
CA ASN A 6 8.31 -17.68 5.49
C ASN A 6 6.83 -17.33 5.74
N VAL A 7 6.40 -16.13 5.38
CA VAL A 7 5.02 -15.66 5.57
C VAL A 7 4.07 -16.49 4.72
N CYS A 8 3.07 -17.07 5.37
CA CYS A 8 1.93 -17.73 4.74
C CYS A 8 0.63 -17.04 5.17
N ALA A 9 -0.34 -16.96 4.26
CA ALA A 9 -1.63 -16.35 4.57
C ALA A 9 -2.78 -16.95 3.74
N SER A 10 -3.97 -17.04 4.35
CA SER A 10 -5.17 -17.57 3.70
C SER A 10 -6.45 -17.00 4.31
N TYR A 11 -7.50 -16.94 3.52
CA TYR A 11 -8.87 -16.66 4.01
C TYR A 11 -9.59 -17.92 4.45
N HIS A 12 -9.27 -19.05 3.81
CA HIS A 12 -9.86 -20.37 4.05
C HIS A 12 -8.75 -21.41 4.34
N GLN A 13 -8.99 -22.68 4.03
CA GLN A 13 -8.03 -23.75 4.29
C GLN A 13 -6.82 -23.72 3.35
N ALA A 14 -7.04 -23.39 2.06
CA ALA A 14 -5.94 -23.36 1.09
C ALA A 14 -5.10 -22.08 1.24
N PRO A 15 -3.76 -22.18 1.32
CA PRO A 15 -2.89 -21.02 1.40
C PRO A 15 -2.90 -20.23 0.09
N VAL A 16 -3.10 -18.91 0.19
CA VAL A 16 -3.01 -17.97 -0.94
C VAL A 16 -1.59 -17.40 -1.04
N VAL A 17 -0.95 -17.14 0.10
CA VAL A 17 0.46 -16.76 0.22
C VAL A 17 1.22 -17.93 0.82
N GLN A 18 2.37 -18.28 0.22
CA GLN A 18 3.07 -19.52 0.52
C GLN A 18 4.57 -19.28 0.72
N GLY A 19 5.00 -19.11 1.97
CA GLY A 19 6.41 -19.02 2.34
C GLY A 19 7.15 -17.79 1.79
N VAL A 20 6.48 -16.64 1.73
CA VAL A 20 7.10 -15.41 1.24
C VAL A 20 8.12 -14.90 2.25
N SER A 21 9.35 -14.70 1.76
CA SER A 21 10.43 -14.05 2.51
C SER A 21 10.96 -12.87 1.73
N MET A 22 10.96 -11.67 2.35
CA MET A 22 11.46 -10.43 1.74
C MET A 22 11.89 -9.45 2.82
N ARG A 23 12.79 -8.55 2.47
CA ARG A 23 13.29 -7.50 3.36
C ARG A 23 13.12 -6.15 2.69
N ILE A 24 12.64 -5.19 3.45
CA ILE A 24 12.40 -3.81 3.02
C ILE A 24 13.13 -2.90 3.98
N GLU A 25 14.05 -2.11 3.45
CA GLU A 25 14.83 -1.19 4.26
C GLU A 25 14.01 0.04 4.66
N THR A 26 14.44 0.73 5.68
CA THR A 26 13.83 2.03 6.04
C THR A 26 14.02 3.02 4.90
N ALA A 27 12.98 3.80 4.61
CA ALA A 27 12.93 4.74 3.48
C ALA A 27 12.99 4.09 2.08
N GLU A 28 12.82 2.77 2.00
CA GLU A 28 12.74 2.07 0.73
C GLU A 28 11.30 2.03 0.21
N THR A 29 11.14 2.23 -1.11
CA THR A 29 9.88 1.98 -1.81
C THR A 29 10.06 0.78 -2.73
N VAL A 30 9.30 -0.30 -2.48
CA VAL A 30 9.37 -1.52 -3.27
C VAL A 30 8.06 -1.76 -4.03
N ALA A 31 8.16 -2.32 -5.24
CA ALA A 31 7.01 -2.84 -5.96
C ALA A 31 6.77 -4.32 -5.64
N LEU A 32 5.51 -4.69 -5.51
CA LEU A 32 5.04 -6.06 -5.54
C LEU A 32 4.12 -6.22 -6.74
N ILE A 33 4.62 -6.85 -7.79
CA ILE A 33 3.90 -7.03 -9.05
C ILE A 33 3.53 -8.50 -9.27
N GLY A 34 2.56 -8.74 -10.12
CA GLY A 34 2.11 -10.09 -10.46
C GLY A 34 0.69 -10.10 -11.02
N PRO A 35 0.25 -11.21 -11.63
CA PRO A 35 -1.10 -11.33 -12.17
C PRO A 35 -2.18 -11.26 -11.08
N ASN A 36 -3.43 -11.06 -11.52
CA ASN A 36 -4.57 -11.15 -10.61
C ASN A 36 -4.63 -12.54 -9.96
N GLY A 37 -4.94 -12.56 -8.66
CA GLY A 37 -4.94 -13.82 -7.90
C GLY A 37 -3.55 -14.32 -7.49
N ALA A 38 -2.46 -13.60 -7.78
CA ALA A 38 -1.11 -14.01 -7.35
C ALA A 38 -0.90 -13.98 -5.82
N GLY A 39 -1.79 -13.33 -5.06
CA GLY A 39 -1.71 -13.23 -3.60
C GLY A 39 -1.18 -11.90 -3.07
N LYS A 40 -0.98 -10.89 -3.93
CA LYS A 40 -0.43 -9.56 -3.56
C LYS A 40 -1.22 -8.88 -2.44
N SER A 41 -2.52 -8.65 -2.66
CA SER A 41 -3.42 -8.04 -1.64
C SER A 41 -3.53 -8.89 -0.38
N THR A 42 -3.45 -10.22 -0.51
CA THR A 42 -3.43 -11.14 0.63
C THR A 42 -2.15 -10.98 1.45
N LEU A 43 -0.99 -10.77 0.82
CA LEU A 43 0.26 -10.49 1.52
C LEU A 43 0.16 -9.15 2.28
N LEU A 44 -0.34 -8.08 1.63
CA LEU A 44 -0.57 -6.80 2.31
C LEU A 44 -1.55 -6.96 3.48
N GLY A 45 -2.64 -7.70 3.28
CA GLY A 45 -3.61 -8.02 4.32
C GLY A 45 -3.02 -8.84 5.48
N ALA A 46 -2.04 -9.70 5.21
CA ALA A 46 -1.32 -10.40 6.28
C ALA A 46 -0.48 -9.42 7.12
N LEU A 47 0.19 -8.47 6.47
CA LEU A 47 1.00 -7.45 7.14
C LEU A 47 0.16 -6.44 7.93
N SER A 48 -1.04 -6.11 7.46
CA SER A 48 -1.97 -5.20 8.14
C SER A 48 -2.90 -5.87 9.15
N GLY A 49 -2.86 -7.21 9.23
CA GLY A 49 -3.67 -7.98 10.19
C GLY A 49 -5.13 -8.13 9.79
N THR A 50 -5.47 -7.95 8.52
CA THR A 50 -6.84 -8.10 8.00
C THR A 50 -7.14 -9.52 7.49
N VAL A 51 -6.11 -10.33 7.21
CA VAL A 51 -6.26 -11.74 6.83
C VAL A 51 -6.33 -12.60 8.10
N PRO A 52 -7.34 -13.49 8.23
CA PRO A 52 -7.60 -14.22 9.47
C PRO A 52 -6.57 -15.31 9.78
N ARG A 53 -6.02 -15.96 8.76
CA ARG A 53 -5.03 -17.04 8.92
C ARG A 53 -3.70 -16.60 8.33
N ARG A 54 -2.74 -16.42 9.20
CA ARG A 54 -1.39 -15.99 8.84
C ARG A 54 -0.38 -16.67 9.76
N SER A 55 0.77 -17.03 9.20
CA SER A 55 1.88 -17.68 9.90
C SER A 55 3.22 -17.24 9.29
N GLY A 56 4.32 -17.69 9.86
CA GLY A 56 5.64 -17.15 9.60
C GLY A 56 5.91 -15.95 10.50
N GLN A 57 6.82 -15.09 10.13
CA GLN A 57 7.17 -13.88 10.89
C GLN A 57 7.18 -12.66 9.98
N ALA A 58 6.72 -11.51 10.49
CA ALA A 58 6.88 -10.21 9.86
C ALA A 58 7.39 -9.22 10.91
N MET A 59 8.69 -9.01 10.92
CA MET A 59 9.38 -8.25 11.95
C MET A 59 9.50 -6.78 11.54
N LEU A 60 8.89 -5.88 12.32
CA LEU A 60 9.11 -4.44 12.23
C LEU A 60 9.89 -3.99 13.47
N ASP A 61 11.18 -3.69 13.30
CA ASP A 61 12.09 -3.26 14.38
C ASP A 61 12.02 -4.14 15.64
N GLY A 62 12.02 -5.45 15.42
CA GLY A 62 12.00 -6.45 16.50
C GLY A 62 10.62 -6.84 17.03
N VAL A 63 9.54 -6.27 16.48
CA VAL A 63 8.15 -6.64 16.82
C VAL A 63 7.54 -7.49 15.72
N ASP A 64 7.04 -8.66 16.07
CA ASP A 64 6.36 -9.54 15.10
C ASP A 64 4.91 -9.12 14.87
N LEU A 65 4.62 -8.62 13.68
CA LEU A 65 3.28 -8.19 13.26
C LEU A 65 2.29 -9.36 13.16
N MET A 66 2.77 -10.59 12.91
CA MET A 66 1.90 -11.76 12.74
C MET A 66 1.14 -12.11 14.01
N ALA A 67 1.68 -11.78 15.18
CA ALA A 67 1.06 -12.02 16.47
C ALA A 67 0.05 -10.94 16.90
N LEU A 68 -0.04 -9.82 16.17
CA LEU A 68 -0.78 -8.64 16.60
C LEU A 68 -2.13 -8.48 15.88
N PRO A 69 -3.17 -7.97 16.54
CA PRO A 69 -4.41 -7.58 15.88
C PRO A 69 -4.20 -6.30 15.04
N SER A 70 -5.05 -6.09 14.02
CA SER A 70 -4.91 -5.01 13.04
C SER A 70 -4.76 -3.61 13.69
N HIS A 71 -5.54 -3.29 14.72
CA HIS A 71 -5.45 -1.99 15.40
C HIS A 71 -4.08 -1.76 16.08
N ALA A 72 -3.45 -2.80 16.61
CA ALA A 72 -2.11 -2.71 17.19
C ALA A 72 -1.03 -2.52 16.11
N ILE A 73 -1.20 -3.16 14.95
CA ILE A 73 -0.33 -2.99 13.78
C ILE A 73 -0.39 -1.54 13.28
N VAL A 74 -1.60 -0.96 13.19
CA VAL A 74 -1.77 0.46 12.83
C VAL A 74 -1.10 1.37 13.87
N ALA A 75 -1.21 1.07 15.16
CA ALA A 75 -0.55 1.84 16.23
C ALA A 75 0.99 1.78 16.15
N LEU A 76 1.56 0.70 15.58
CA LEU A 76 3.00 0.57 15.28
C LEU A 76 3.41 1.34 14.01
N GLY A 77 2.43 1.88 13.26
CA GLY A 77 2.67 2.67 12.06
C GLY A 77 2.69 1.86 10.75
N VAL A 78 2.16 0.64 10.71
CA VAL A 78 1.92 -0.09 9.44
C VAL A 78 0.48 0.13 9.02
N VAL A 79 0.29 0.82 7.90
CA VAL A 79 -1.06 1.25 7.46
C VAL A 79 -1.28 0.86 6.02
N GLN A 80 -2.42 0.23 5.76
CA GLN A 80 -2.83 -0.18 4.42
C GLN A 80 -3.86 0.78 3.84
N VAL A 81 -3.65 1.16 2.58
CA VAL A 81 -4.67 1.70 1.68
C VAL A 81 -5.11 0.53 0.80
N PRO A 82 -6.26 -0.08 1.07
CA PRO A 82 -6.73 -1.23 0.31
C PRO A 82 -7.24 -0.81 -1.07
N GLU A 83 -7.30 -1.77 -2.01
CA GLU A 83 -8.01 -1.61 -3.28
C GLU A 83 -9.47 -1.18 -3.05
N GLY A 84 -10.04 -0.37 -3.96
CA GLY A 84 -11.46 -0.01 -3.91
C GLY A 84 -11.79 1.24 -3.09
N ARG A 85 -10.79 2.04 -2.70
CA ARG A 85 -10.92 3.38 -2.06
C ARG A 85 -11.48 3.35 -0.63
N HIS A 86 -12.56 2.60 -0.36
CA HIS A 86 -13.20 2.39 0.94
C HIS A 86 -13.41 3.68 1.76
N VAL A 87 -13.97 4.71 1.10
CA VAL A 87 -14.39 5.94 1.79
C VAL A 87 -15.71 5.73 2.53
N PHE A 88 -15.89 6.41 3.64
CA PHE A 88 -17.18 6.48 4.33
C PHE A 88 -18.06 7.51 3.61
N ALA A 89 -18.83 7.06 2.64
CA ALA A 89 -19.62 7.89 1.71
C ALA A 89 -20.52 8.95 2.38
N PRO A 90 -21.22 8.66 3.50
CA PRO A 90 -22.08 9.63 4.17
C PRO A 90 -21.33 10.63 5.09
N MET A 91 -19.99 10.48 5.21
CA MET A 91 -19.16 11.38 6.01
C MET A 91 -18.49 12.41 5.11
N THR A 92 -18.13 13.57 5.67
CA THR A 92 -17.37 14.60 4.96
C THR A 92 -15.94 14.13 4.66
N VAL A 93 -15.25 14.82 3.74
CA VAL A 93 -13.80 14.63 3.51
C VAL A 93 -13.04 14.75 4.83
N GLN A 94 -13.32 15.81 5.59
CA GLN A 94 -12.70 16.05 6.88
C GLN A 94 -12.91 14.90 7.85
N ASP A 95 -14.14 14.42 8.01
CA ASP A 95 -14.44 13.32 8.94
C ASP A 95 -13.74 12.03 8.52
N ASN A 96 -13.71 11.72 7.20
CA ASN A 96 -12.94 10.61 6.68
C ASN A 96 -11.46 10.68 7.04
N LEU A 97 -10.84 11.86 6.89
CA LEU A 97 -9.43 12.06 7.26
C LEU A 97 -9.23 11.90 8.76
N LEU A 98 -10.09 12.48 9.59
CA LEU A 98 -10.02 12.41 11.06
C LEU A 98 -10.06 10.97 11.58
N LEU A 99 -10.79 10.06 10.93
CA LEU A 99 -10.81 8.64 11.27
C LEU A 99 -9.42 8.00 11.22
N GLY A 100 -8.55 8.44 10.32
CA GLY A 100 -7.17 7.94 10.23
C GLY A 100 -6.33 8.20 11.47
N SER A 101 -6.69 9.18 12.30
CA SER A 101 -5.95 9.52 13.51
C SER A 101 -6.43 8.80 14.78
N VAL A 102 -7.46 7.96 14.69
CA VAL A 102 -8.12 7.36 15.90
C VAL A 102 -7.16 6.43 16.67
N ALA A 103 -6.26 5.72 15.98
CA ALA A 103 -5.32 4.79 16.61
C ALA A 103 -4.17 5.47 17.38
N LEU A 104 -4.04 6.81 17.31
CA LEU A 104 -2.90 7.52 17.89
C LEU A 104 -3.18 8.00 19.31
N ALA A 105 -2.27 7.66 20.24
CA ALA A 105 -2.38 7.99 21.66
C ALA A 105 -2.46 9.50 21.94
N GLN A 106 -1.85 10.35 21.11
CA GLN A 106 -1.82 11.81 21.24
C GLN A 106 -2.59 12.50 20.09
N ARG A 107 -3.80 12.02 19.82
CA ARG A 107 -4.61 12.45 18.69
C ARG A 107 -4.77 13.96 18.55
N SER A 108 -5.11 14.65 19.63
CA SER A 108 -5.48 16.07 19.60
C SER A 108 -4.31 17.03 19.38
N ARG A 109 -3.11 16.68 19.89
CA ARG A 109 -1.97 17.61 19.91
C ARG A 109 -1.44 17.98 18.52
N PHE A 110 -1.53 17.07 17.54
CA PHE A 110 -0.96 17.26 16.20
C PHE A 110 -1.99 17.15 15.08
N LEU A 111 -3.27 17.14 15.40
CA LEU A 111 -4.33 16.89 14.45
C LEU A 111 -4.34 17.91 13.32
N GLN A 112 -4.25 19.21 13.66
CA GLN A 112 -4.24 20.28 12.67
C GLN A 112 -3.00 20.20 11.77
N GLN A 113 -1.82 19.99 12.34
CA GLN A 113 -0.57 19.87 11.58
C GLN A 113 -0.63 18.71 10.56
N ARG A 114 -1.22 17.56 10.95
CA ARG A 114 -1.41 16.41 10.05
C ARG A 114 -2.40 16.72 8.95
N PHE A 115 -3.48 17.40 9.29
CA PHE A 115 -4.48 17.83 8.32
C PHE A 115 -3.86 18.80 7.30
N ASP A 116 -3.03 19.73 7.75
CA ASP A 116 -2.33 20.68 6.89
C ASP A 116 -1.33 19.97 5.97
N ALA A 117 -0.60 18.97 6.48
CA ALA A 117 0.32 18.15 5.68
C ALA A 117 -0.43 17.36 4.59
N VAL A 118 -1.55 16.71 4.92
CA VAL A 118 -2.39 16.01 3.92
C VAL A 118 -2.98 17.00 2.92
N SER A 119 -3.39 18.19 3.37
CA SER A 119 -3.93 19.25 2.51
C SER A 119 -2.88 19.82 1.55
N ALA A 120 -1.63 19.88 1.96
CA ALA A 120 -0.51 20.28 1.10
C ALA A 120 -0.24 19.23 -0.01
N LEU A 121 -0.33 17.94 0.32
CA LEU A 121 -0.19 16.85 -0.65
C LEU A 121 -1.39 16.77 -1.60
N PHE A 122 -2.60 17.04 -1.12
CA PHE A 122 -3.85 16.94 -1.86
C PHE A 122 -4.68 18.24 -1.72
N PRO A 123 -4.33 19.35 -2.40
CA PRO A 123 -5.02 20.63 -2.24
C PRO A 123 -6.52 20.59 -2.56
N ARG A 124 -6.94 19.69 -3.47
CA ARG A 124 -8.36 19.47 -3.79
C ARG A 124 -9.18 19.02 -2.58
N LEU A 125 -8.60 18.24 -1.66
CA LEU A 125 -9.27 17.80 -0.45
C LEU A 125 -9.50 18.95 0.52
N ALA A 126 -8.55 19.88 0.63
CA ALA A 126 -8.69 21.08 1.45
C ALA A 126 -9.86 21.96 0.97
N GLN A 127 -10.00 22.14 -0.35
CA GLN A 127 -11.08 22.92 -0.97
C GLN A 127 -12.46 22.28 -0.78
N ARG A 128 -12.52 20.94 -0.65
CA ARG A 128 -13.75 20.15 -0.52
C ARG A 128 -13.96 19.57 0.88
N ARG A 129 -13.33 20.17 1.88
CA ARG A 129 -13.26 19.68 3.25
C ARG A 129 -14.62 19.27 3.84
N GLN A 130 -15.68 20.06 3.58
CA GLN A 130 -17.03 19.85 4.09
C GLN A 130 -17.92 19.05 3.14
N GLN A 131 -17.42 18.66 1.94
CA GLN A 131 -18.18 17.88 0.97
C GLN A 131 -18.27 16.42 1.43
N LEU A 132 -19.42 15.77 1.18
CA LEU A 132 -19.60 14.34 1.44
C LEU A 132 -18.68 13.51 0.52
N ALA A 133 -17.92 12.58 1.10
CA ALA A 133 -16.95 11.78 0.35
C ALA A 133 -17.59 10.93 -0.75
N GLY A 134 -18.84 10.51 -0.57
CA GLY A 134 -19.60 9.77 -1.58
C GLY A 134 -19.91 10.55 -2.86
N THR A 135 -19.84 11.90 -2.83
CA THR A 135 -20.13 12.77 -3.99
C THR A 135 -18.86 13.16 -4.76
N LEU A 136 -17.71 12.75 -4.30
CA LEU A 136 -16.42 13.00 -4.95
C LEU A 136 -16.23 12.11 -6.18
N SER A 137 -15.38 12.56 -7.12
CA SER A 137 -14.89 11.71 -8.20
C SER A 137 -14.09 10.53 -7.65
N GLY A 138 -13.96 9.46 -8.43
CA GLY A 138 -13.20 8.29 -7.98
C GLY A 138 -11.74 8.59 -7.64
N GLY A 139 -11.11 9.54 -8.32
CA GLY A 139 -9.75 9.96 -8.00
C GLY A 139 -9.66 10.76 -6.70
N GLU A 140 -10.62 11.64 -6.45
CA GLU A 140 -10.67 12.37 -5.17
C GLU A 140 -10.97 11.44 -3.99
N GLN A 141 -11.81 10.41 -4.19
CA GLN A 141 -12.02 9.35 -3.18
C GLN A 141 -10.72 8.59 -2.88
N GLN A 142 -9.90 8.31 -3.90
CA GLN A 142 -8.59 7.68 -3.72
C GLN A 142 -7.64 8.59 -2.93
N MET A 143 -7.63 9.89 -3.22
CA MET A 143 -6.86 10.86 -2.42
C MET A 143 -7.34 10.90 -0.96
N VAL A 144 -8.65 10.81 -0.71
CA VAL A 144 -9.21 10.70 0.67
C VAL A 144 -8.72 9.43 1.36
N ALA A 145 -8.70 8.28 0.67
CA ALA A 145 -8.23 7.01 1.23
C ALA A 145 -6.74 7.08 1.62
N ILE A 146 -5.90 7.61 0.72
CA ILE A 146 -4.46 7.83 1.00
C ILE A 146 -4.29 8.86 2.12
N GLY A 147 -4.97 10.00 2.04
CA GLY A 147 -4.92 11.04 3.06
C GLY A 147 -5.33 10.52 4.44
N ARG A 148 -6.38 9.71 4.52
CA ARG A 148 -6.80 9.04 5.76
C ARG A 148 -5.69 8.16 6.34
N ALA A 149 -4.99 7.39 5.50
CA ALA A 149 -3.86 6.58 5.94
C ALA A 149 -2.73 7.48 6.48
N LEU A 150 -2.42 8.59 5.83
CA LEU A 150 -1.38 9.53 6.24
C LEU A 150 -1.70 10.24 7.56
N MET A 151 -2.98 10.44 7.89
CA MET A 151 -3.39 11.00 9.19
C MET A 151 -2.93 10.17 10.39
N SER A 152 -2.65 8.87 10.21
CA SER A 152 -2.08 8.00 11.25
C SER A 152 -0.56 8.13 11.41
N GLN A 153 0.12 8.93 10.59
CA GLN A 153 1.60 9.05 10.53
C GLN A 153 2.28 7.69 10.34
N PRO A 154 2.02 7.00 9.23
CA PRO A 154 2.57 5.68 8.99
C PRO A 154 4.11 5.71 8.93
N ARG A 155 4.73 4.64 9.42
CA ARG A 155 6.15 4.31 9.21
C ARG A 155 6.33 3.46 7.96
N VAL A 156 5.33 2.61 7.67
CA VAL A 156 5.24 1.76 6.49
C VAL A 156 3.85 1.95 5.88
N LEU A 157 3.80 2.40 4.64
CA LEU A 157 2.57 2.58 3.88
C LEU A 157 2.41 1.44 2.86
N LEU A 158 1.33 0.67 3.00
CA LEU A 158 0.97 -0.42 2.11
C LEU A 158 -0.09 0.08 1.14
N LEU A 159 0.22 0.12 -0.16
CA LEU A 159 -0.64 0.65 -1.21
C LEU A 159 -1.08 -0.49 -2.14
N ASP A 160 -2.38 -0.79 -2.15
CA ASP A 160 -2.94 -1.87 -2.95
C ASP A 160 -3.65 -1.30 -4.18
N GLU A 161 -3.00 -1.41 -5.34
CA GLU A 161 -3.46 -0.90 -6.64
C GLU A 161 -3.99 0.56 -6.61
N PRO A 162 -3.21 1.51 -6.06
CA PRO A 162 -3.70 2.87 -5.79
C PRO A 162 -4.09 3.65 -7.04
N PHE A 163 -3.69 3.20 -8.24
CA PHE A 163 -3.94 3.89 -9.51
C PHE A 163 -5.04 3.23 -10.36
N LEU A 164 -5.64 2.13 -9.86
CA LEU A 164 -6.61 1.36 -10.63
C LEU A 164 -7.87 2.17 -10.97
N GLY A 165 -8.23 2.21 -12.26
CA GLY A 165 -9.46 2.85 -12.75
C GLY A 165 -9.47 4.37 -12.60
N LEU A 166 -8.31 5.02 -12.50
CA LEU A 166 -8.17 6.46 -12.43
C LEU A 166 -7.83 7.09 -13.78
N ALA A 167 -8.28 8.33 -13.98
CA ALA A 167 -7.89 9.13 -15.14
C ALA A 167 -6.39 9.50 -15.06
N PRO A 168 -5.68 9.62 -16.21
CA PRO A 168 -4.23 9.88 -16.23
C PRO A 168 -3.81 11.09 -15.40
N ILE A 169 -4.57 12.17 -15.44
CA ILE A 169 -4.27 13.40 -14.67
C ILE A 169 -4.30 13.14 -13.16
N VAL A 170 -5.19 12.29 -12.69
CA VAL A 170 -5.31 11.93 -11.26
C VAL A 170 -4.19 10.99 -10.85
N VAL A 171 -3.80 10.06 -11.73
CA VAL A 171 -2.62 9.19 -11.52
C VAL A 171 -1.39 10.04 -11.27
N GLU A 172 -1.15 11.08 -12.10
CA GLU A 172 -0.02 11.99 -11.94
C GLU A 172 -0.07 12.78 -10.62
N GLU A 173 -1.25 13.26 -10.21
CA GLU A 173 -1.40 13.97 -8.94
C GLU A 173 -1.07 13.06 -7.74
N ILE A 174 -1.59 11.83 -7.72
CA ILE A 174 -1.31 10.87 -6.65
C ILE A 174 0.17 10.46 -6.69
N ARG A 175 0.73 10.20 -7.89
CA ARG A 175 2.14 9.86 -8.05
C ARG A 175 3.06 10.97 -7.55
N HIS A 176 2.71 12.23 -7.82
CA HIS A 176 3.44 13.38 -7.29
C HIS A 176 3.44 13.41 -5.75
N ALA A 177 2.26 13.24 -5.15
CA ALA A 177 2.14 13.18 -3.68
C ALA A 177 2.96 12.03 -3.08
N LEU A 178 2.88 10.82 -3.66
CA LEU A 178 3.66 9.67 -3.20
C LEU A 178 5.18 9.87 -3.41
N ASN A 179 5.61 10.59 -4.46
CA ASN A 179 7.02 10.95 -4.66
C ASN A 179 7.54 11.90 -3.56
N ILE A 180 6.73 12.86 -3.13
CA ILE A 180 7.09 13.73 -1.99
C ILE A 180 7.30 12.86 -0.75
N LEU A 181 6.37 11.96 -0.43
CA LEU A 181 6.48 11.05 0.71
C LEU A 181 7.74 10.16 0.62
N ARG A 182 8.08 9.67 -0.56
CA ARG A 182 9.30 8.89 -0.80
C ARG A 182 10.55 9.72 -0.53
N GLN A 183 10.60 10.96 -1.00
CA GLN A 183 11.72 11.89 -0.76
C GLN A 183 11.86 12.24 0.73
N ASP A 184 10.74 12.28 1.46
CA ASP A 184 10.69 12.48 2.92
C ASP A 184 11.05 11.20 3.71
N GLY A 185 11.44 10.12 3.03
CA GLY A 185 11.90 8.88 3.66
C GLY A 185 10.78 7.93 4.10
N MET A 186 9.60 8.02 3.52
CA MET A 186 8.52 7.05 3.77
C MET A 186 8.88 5.67 3.22
N THR A 187 8.75 4.64 4.05
CA THR A 187 8.84 3.25 3.58
C THR A 187 7.51 2.84 2.96
N MET A 188 7.53 2.34 1.71
CA MET A 188 6.30 1.98 1.00
C MET A 188 6.39 0.62 0.32
N ILE A 189 5.29 -0.12 0.34
CA ILE A 189 5.05 -1.29 -0.52
C ILE A 189 3.94 -0.92 -1.50
N LEU A 190 4.26 -0.89 -2.77
CA LEU A 190 3.33 -0.58 -3.85
C LEU A 190 2.95 -1.88 -4.58
N VAL A 191 1.71 -2.31 -4.44
CA VAL A 191 1.13 -3.37 -5.27
C VAL A 191 0.57 -2.75 -6.53
N GLU A 192 1.02 -3.23 -7.68
CA GLU A 192 0.56 -2.79 -8.99
C GLU A 192 0.60 -3.92 -10.02
N GLN A 193 -0.21 -3.78 -11.07
CA GLN A 193 -0.18 -4.63 -12.25
C GLN A 193 0.53 -3.96 -13.43
N LYS A 194 0.50 -2.63 -13.49
CA LYS A 194 1.10 -1.84 -14.56
C LYS A 194 2.56 -1.55 -14.25
N LEU A 195 3.44 -2.19 -15.02
CA LEU A 195 4.89 -2.07 -14.86
C LEU A 195 5.39 -0.65 -15.13
N ASP A 196 4.83 0.01 -16.14
CA ASP A 196 5.12 1.38 -16.53
C ASP A 196 4.85 2.41 -15.42
N ILE A 197 3.95 2.07 -14.51
CA ILE A 197 3.65 2.89 -13.32
C ILE A 197 4.54 2.50 -12.14
N ALA A 198 4.69 1.20 -11.87
CA ALA A 198 5.38 0.70 -10.69
C ALA A 198 6.90 0.89 -10.75
N LEU A 199 7.53 0.52 -11.87
CA LEU A 199 8.99 0.47 -11.98
C LEU A 199 9.68 1.83 -11.82
N PRO A 200 9.22 2.92 -12.45
CA PRO A 200 9.85 4.23 -12.28
C PRO A 200 9.74 4.80 -10.87
N PHE A 201 8.79 4.28 -10.09
CA PHE A 201 8.48 4.77 -8.75
C PHE A 201 9.23 4.03 -7.64
N THR A 202 9.74 2.83 -7.90
CA THR A 202 10.29 1.93 -6.90
C THR A 202 11.77 1.64 -7.12
N SER A 203 12.51 1.32 -6.05
CA SER A 203 13.92 0.93 -6.12
C SER A 203 14.09 -0.55 -6.49
N ARG A 204 13.21 -1.40 -5.96
CA ARG A 204 13.28 -2.85 -6.13
C ARG A 204 11.89 -3.42 -6.39
N THR A 205 11.84 -4.40 -7.25
CA THR A 205 10.60 -5.06 -7.68
C THR A 205 10.63 -6.53 -7.28
N HIS A 206 9.55 -6.95 -6.64
CA HIS A 206 9.26 -8.33 -6.29
C HIS A 206 8.14 -8.84 -7.20
N VAL A 207 8.38 -9.92 -7.92
CA VAL A 207 7.38 -10.56 -8.79
C VAL A 207 6.75 -11.71 -8.04
N MET A 208 5.43 -11.65 -7.85
CA MET A 208 4.66 -12.66 -7.14
C MET A 208 3.81 -13.50 -8.10
N ILE A 209 3.89 -14.83 -7.98
CA ILE A 209 3.13 -15.78 -8.80
C ILE A 209 2.64 -16.91 -7.91
N LYS A 210 1.35 -17.22 -8.00
CA LYS A 210 0.71 -18.33 -7.26
C LYS A 210 1.12 -18.38 -5.78
N GLY A 211 1.15 -17.22 -5.14
CA GLY A 211 1.43 -17.10 -3.71
C GLY A 211 2.90 -17.06 -3.32
N GLN A 212 3.83 -17.11 -4.26
CA GLN A 212 5.27 -17.16 -4.00
C GLN A 212 6.01 -16.01 -4.72
N LEU A 213 7.16 -15.61 -4.20
CA LEU A 213 8.07 -14.71 -4.91
C LEU A 213 8.85 -15.49 -5.96
N ALA A 214 8.65 -15.15 -7.21
CA ALA A 214 9.32 -15.79 -8.36
C ALA A 214 10.60 -15.08 -8.79
N LEU A 215 10.67 -13.76 -8.57
CA LEU A 215 11.82 -12.91 -8.93
C LEU A 215 11.91 -11.72 -7.98
N VAL A 216 13.14 -11.32 -7.67
CA VAL A 216 13.45 -10.04 -7.00
C VAL A 216 14.56 -9.36 -7.77
N GLN A 217 14.35 -8.13 -8.22
CA GLN A 217 15.30 -7.41 -9.03
C GLN A 217 15.23 -5.90 -8.79
N ASP A 218 16.33 -5.19 -9.04
CA ASP A 218 16.35 -3.73 -9.11
C ASP A 218 15.39 -3.24 -10.20
N SER A 219 14.57 -2.23 -9.87
CA SER A 219 13.51 -1.75 -10.76
C SER A 219 14.06 -1.09 -12.03
N ALA A 220 15.19 -0.38 -11.92
CA ALA A 220 15.83 0.26 -13.07
C ALA A 220 16.40 -0.80 -14.04
N GLN A 221 17.07 -1.83 -13.51
CA GLN A 221 17.56 -2.95 -14.34
C GLN A 221 16.41 -3.69 -15.00
N LEU A 222 15.28 -3.86 -14.30
CA LEU A 222 14.13 -4.52 -14.87
C LEU A 222 13.48 -3.71 -15.99
N MET A 223 13.48 -2.37 -15.91
CA MET A 223 13.02 -1.48 -16.98
C MET A 223 13.86 -1.58 -18.27
N GLU A 224 15.16 -1.80 -18.14
CA GLU A 224 16.09 -1.94 -19.26
C GLU A 224 16.06 -3.33 -19.89
N SER A 225 15.39 -4.30 -19.26
CA SER A 225 15.32 -5.68 -19.74
C SER A 225 14.47 -5.78 -21.01
N PRO A 226 15.03 -6.23 -22.15
CA PRO A 226 14.29 -6.37 -23.41
C PRO A 226 13.17 -7.41 -23.33
N ASP A 227 13.26 -8.31 -22.36
CA ASP A 227 12.32 -9.42 -22.16
C ASP A 227 11.26 -9.16 -21.06
N LEU A 228 11.21 -7.94 -20.51
CA LEU A 228 10.30 -7.62 -19.39
C LEU A 228 8.84 -8.00 -19.69
N ALA A 229 8.34 -7.60 -20.86
CA ALA A 229 6.97 -7.90 -21.27
C ALA A 229 6.78 -9.41 -21.50
N GLN A 230 7.77 -10.10 -22.07
CA GLN A 230 7.74 -11.56 -22.26
C GLN A 230 7.84 -12.30 -20.95
N LEU A 231 8.70 -11.85 -20.03
CA LEU A 231 8.82 -12.41 -18.69
C LEU A 231 7.48 -12.31 -17.96
N TYR A 232 6.88 -11.13 -17.93
CA TYR A 232 5.57 -10.91 -17.31
C TYR A 232 4.47 -11.74 -17.97
N PHE A 233 4.47 -11.83 -19.30
CA PHE A 233 3.51 -12.63 -20.04
C PHE A 233 3.68 -14.14 -19.76
N ARG A 234 4.91 -14.67 -19.77
CA ARG A 234 5.20 -16.08 -19.44
C ARG A 234 4.80 -16.40 -17.99
N LEU A 235 5.08 -15.49 -17.07
CA LEU A 235 4.75 -15.65 -15.66
C LEU A 235 3.24 -15.55 -15.39
N SER A 236 2.47 -14.92 -16.29
CA SER A 236 1.02 -14.77 -16.21
C SER A 236 0.24 -15.95 -16.81
N GLN A 237 0.90 -16.78 -17.64
CA GLN A 237 0.23 -17.93 -18.25
C GLN A 237 -0.01 -19.03 -17.21
N PRO A 238 -1.18 -19.69 -17.23
CA PRO A 238 -1.36 -20.90 -16.46
C PRO A 238 -0.36 -21.95 -16.97
N LEU A 239 0.42 -22.53 -16.07
CA LEU A 239 1.22 -23.69 -16.37
C LEU A 239 0.25 -24.79 -16.82
N SER A 240 0.35 -25.18 -18.10
CA SER A 240 -0.37 -26.29 -18.71
C SER A 240 -0.07 -27.61 -18.00
#